data_0b792131a2e4ff9ae5713c87db83d23b
#
_entry.id   0b792131a2e4ff9ae5713c87db83d23b
#
_cell.length_a   1.000
_cell.length_b   1.000
_cell.length_c   1.000
_cell.angle_alpha   90.00
_cell.angle_beta   90.00
_cell.angle_gamma   90.00
#
_symmetry.space_group_name_H-M   'P 1'
#
loop_
_entity.id
_entity.type
_entity.pdbx_description
1 polymer ?
#
loop_
_entity_poly.entity_id
_entity_poly.type
_entity_poly.pdbx_seq_one_letter_code
_entity_poly.pdbx_strand_id
1 'polypeptide(L)'
;MIAALFKAILIICCLLMLTLKREYKPAVFIFGYAVLSEVSLPLPMGNTVFFLPIFYIFTEGLRFKEMIKSFRIKELVLALIVFAISFLYNYANSPHYWGSIPQFVTILFREVITTYFILVVGFFSLKDVRSFKPFLKVAFISLIILTAFGIVNYVTKESAMLDLITGGATKRETSVGGLFTAETRFRTQSLFIQPFDYGYMCLLILLVTVYGYTRGLVRSRQLWATALMSLFGVMTCGCRTVLFCLALSALAYSFFFLRGKRAPIYVGIAVIGFLVLYHYSHFVQSKVEFALSVFADRDSDIGGSDIESRAVQFGRVLYYLQGHWWTGRGYDFFWIDLQFSEGQQYSLDPELLGLEGVHLKYLLERGILGYAMYLIFYLLLISYIWRHRKSNREEAAGAMCLLVLYLSFAHMTGELKSVPPTLLTLGMFLRLIQNESWKWVQYQQKKFDAQFRNRYRQLS
;
A
#
# COMPACT_ATOMS: atom_id res chain seq x y z
N MET A 1 28.25 -12.17 5.53
CA MET A 1 27.52 -13.45 5.55
C MET A 1 25.99 -13.25 5.52
N ILE A 2 25.40 -12.51 6.45
CA ILE A 2 23.93 -12.29 6.53
C ILE A 2 23.37 -11.60 5.27
N ALA A 3 23.97 -10.50 4.81
CA ALA A 3 23.54 -9.84 3.57
C ALA A 3 23.58 -10.79 2.35
N ALA A 4 24.58 -11.66 2.27
CA ALA A 4 24.65 -12.65 1.20
C ALA A 4 23.51 -13.68 1.29
N LEU A 5 23.12 -14.08 2.50
CA LEU A 5 21.96 -14.95 2.73
C LEU A 5 20.66 -14.30 2.24
N PHE A 6 20.41 -13.02 2.59
CA PHE A 6 19.23 -12.31 2.12
C PHE A 6 19.20 -12.14 0.59
N LYS A 7 20.35 -11.85 -0.03
CA LYS A 7 20.47 -11.83 -1.50
C LYS A 7 20.19 -13.20 -2.13
N ALA A 8 20.68 -14.27 -1.53
CA ALA A 8 20.39 -15.63 -1.99
C ALA A 8 18.90 -15.96 -1.87
N ILE A 9 18.24 -15.57 -0.77
CA ILE A 9 16.79 -15.74 -0.61
C ILE A 9 16.03 -14.95 -1.69
N LEU A 10 16.44 -13.72 -2.02
CA LEU A 10 15.83 -12.94 -3.09
C LEU A 10 15.95 -13.65 -4.44
N ILE A 11 17.11 -14.20 -4.76
CA ILE A 11 17.32 -15.00 -5.99
C ILE A 11 16.41 -16.23 -5.99
N ILE A 12 16.29 -16.93 -4.86
CA ILE A 12 15.38 -18.06 -4.72
C ILE A 12 13.93 -17.63 -4.95
N CYS A 13 13.49 -16.49 -4.41
CA CYS A 13 12.16 -15.94 -4.68
C CYS A 13 11.93 -15.73 -6.19
N CYS A 14 12.92 -15.19 -6.90
CA CYS A 14 12.84 -15.02 -8.35
C CYS A 14 12.73 -16.35 -9.10
N LEU A 15 13.54 -17.34 -8.74
CA LEU A 15 13.47 -18.68 -9.32
C LEU A 15 12.13 -19.37 -9.04
N LEU A 16 11.59 -19.20 -7.85
CA LEU A 16 10.25 -19.68 -7.51
C LEU A 16 9.15 -19.00 -8.35
N MET A 17 9.29 -17.71 -8.65
CA MET A 17 8.35 -17.02 -9.56
C MET A 17 8.39 -17.56 -10.99
N LEU A 18 9.52 -18.06 -11.48
CA LEU A 18 9.61 -18.72 -12.78
C LEU A 18 8.91 -20.08 -12.80
N THR A 19 9.07 -20.86 -11.75
CA THR A 19 8.69 -22.28 -11.72
C THR A 19 7.31 -22.54 -11.14
N LEU A 20 6.85 -21.71 -10.20
CA LEU A 20 5.58 -21.91 -9.52
C LEU A 20 4.36 -21.63 -10.41
N LYS A 21 3.27 -22.35 -10.10
CA LYS A 21 1.94 -22.04 -10.66
C LYS A 21 1.56 -20.62 -10.30
N ARG A 22 0.83 -19.97 -11.19
CA ARG A 22 0.40 -18.57 -11.12
C ARG A 22 -0.20 -18.17 -9.77
N GLU A 23 -1.03 -19.01 -9.18
CA GLU A 23 -1.72 -18.78 -7.92
C GLU A 23 -0.79 -18.70 -6.68
N TYR A 24 0.45 -19.20 -6.79
CA TYR A 24 1.46 -19.13 -5.71
C TYR A 24 2.39 -17.93 -5.83
N LYS A 25 2.49 -17.31 -7.01
CA LYS A 25 3.42 -16.18 -7.23
C LYS A 25 3.11 -14.95 -6.36
N PRO A 26 1.83 -14.56 -6.10
CA PRO A 26 1.53 -13.49 -5.16
C PRO A 26 2.06 -13.75 -3.74
N ALA A 27 2.09 -15.02 -3.32
CA ALA A 27 2.64 -15.41 -2.03
C ALA A 27 4.16 -15.17 -1.97
N VAL A 28 4.89 -15.52 -3.03
CA VAL A 28 6.33 -15.24 -3.12
C VAL A 28 6.58 -13.74 -3.17
N PHE A 29 5.74 -12.99 -3.90
CA PHE A 29 5.85 -11.55 -4.00
C PHE A 29 5.69 -10.86 -2.64
N ILE A 30 4.62 -11.20 -1.89
CA ILE A 30 4.38 -10.57 -0.59
C ILE A 30 5.48 -10.91 0.42
N PHE A 31 6.02 -12.12 0.38
CA PHE A 31 7.17 -12.50 1.19
C PHE A 31 8.40 -11.66 0.85
N GLY A 32 8.76 -11.62 -0.43
CA GLY A 32 9.91 -10.83 -0.90
C GLY A 32 9.76 -9.36 -0.54
N TYR A 33 8.57 -8.82 -0.71
CA TYR A 33 8.30 -7.41 -0.40
C TYR A 33 8.31 -7.11 1.10
N ALA A 34 7.78 -7.99 1.94
CA ALA A 34 7.74 -7.81 3.38
C ALA A 34 9.11 -8.03 4.06
N VAL A 35 9.89 -9.01 3.59
CA VAL A 35 11.09 -9.47 4.28
C VAL A 35 12.37 -8.97 3.60
N LEU A 36 12.33 -8.72 2.30
CA LEU A 36 13.52 -8.43 1.49
C LEU A 36 13.50 -7.03 0.84
N SER A 37 12.56 -6.14 1.23
CA SER A 37 12.39 -4.82 0.58
C SER A 37 13.67 -3.98 0.53
N GLU A 38 14.52 -4.10 1.53
CA GLU A 38 15.77 -3.34 1.65
C GLU A 38 16.99 -4.06 1.06
N VAL A 39 16.79 -5.25 0.51
CA VAL A 39 17.86 -6.00 -0.14
C VAL A 39 18.10 -5.46 -1.54
N SER A 40 19.35 -5.21 -1.90
CA SER A 40 19.73 -4.81 -3.25
C SER A 40 20.72 -5.80 -3.86
N LEU A 41 20.52 -6.11 -5.14
CA LEU A 41 21.47 -6.86 -5.96
C LEU A 41 22.42 -5.86 -6.65
N PRO A 42 23.66 -6.25 -6.97
CA PRO A 42 24.61 -5.40 -7.69
C PRO A 42 24.27 -5.29 -9.19
N LEU A 43 23.04 -4.88 -9.49
CA LEU A 43 22.49 -4.76 -10.84
C LEU A 43 21.79 -3.41 -10.97
N PRO A 44 21.70 -2.82 -12.17
CA PRO A 44 20.82 -1.69 -12.41
C PRO A 44 19.39 -2.02 -11.97
N MET A 45 18.75 -1.13 -11.20
CA MET A 45 17.45 -1.38 -10.57
C MET A 45 17.40 -2.65 -9.68
N GLY A 46 18.54 -3.07 -9.13
CA GLY A 46 18.67 -4.29 -8.31
C GLY A 46 18.03 -4.20 -6.91
N ASN A 47 17.47 -3.05 -6.51
CA ASN A 47 16.68 -2.93 -5.28
C ASN A 47 15.42 -3.80 -5.42
N THR A 48 15.10 -4.58 -4.38
CA THR A 48 13.95 -5.49 -4.36
C THR A 48 12.64 -4.78 -4.69
N VAL A 49 12.47 -3.53 -4.29
CA VAL A 49 11.27 -2.72 -4.57
C VAL A 49 11.01 -2.60 -6.08
N PHE A 50 12.05 -2.53 -6.91
CA PHE A 50 11.93 -2.48 -8.36
C PHE A 50 12.13 -3.85 -9.01
N PHE A 51 13.13 -4.58 -8.58
CA PHE A 51 13.53 -5.84 -9.21
C PHE A 51 12.45 -6.91 -9.13
N LEU A 52 11.84 -7.09 -7.96
CA LEU A 52 10.84 -8.14 -7.74
C LEU A 52 9.55 -7.91 -8.57
N PRO A 53 8.97 -6.69 -8.64
CA PRO A 53 7.86 -6.40 -9.55
C PRO A 53 8.21 -6.63 -11.01
N ILE A 54 9.35 -6.13 -11.49
CA ILE A 54 9.79 -6.32 -12.88
C ILE A 54 9.86 -7.80 -13.20
N PHE A 55 10.50 -8.57 -12.34
CA PHE A 55 10.67 -10.00 -12.53
C PHE A 55 9.34 -10.75 -12.56
N TYR A 56 8.40 -10.38 -11.66
CA TYR A 56 7.06 -10.96 -11.64
C TYR A 56 6.28 -10.65 -12.92
N ILE A 57 6.31 -9.41 -13.37
CA ILE A 57 5.64 -8.97 -14.60
C ILE A 57 6.22 -9.70 -15.81
N PHE A 58 7.55 -9.85 -15.87
CA PHE A 58 8.22 -10.59 -16.94
C PHE A 58 7.73 -12.04 -17.00
N THR A 59 7.62 -12.73 -15.87
CA THR A 59 7.15 -14.13 -15.83
C THR A 59 5.69 -14.30 -16.25
N GLU A 60 4.86 -13.26 -16.09
CA GLU A 60 3.45 -13.27 -16.51
C GLU A 60 3.26 -12.68 -17.91
N GLY A 61 4.14 -11.78 -18.35
CA GLY A 61 4.08 -11.14 -19.68
C GLY A 61 4.11 -12.13 -20.85
N LEU A 62 4.74 -13.28 -20.66
CA LEU A 62 4.73 -14.40 -21.61
C LEU A 62 3.31 -14.93 -21.90
N ARG A 63 2.34 -14.63 -21.03
CA ARG A 63 0.93 -15.03 -21.15
C ARG A 63 -0.03 -13.88 -21.48
N PHE A 64 0.50 -12.77 -21.96
CA PHE A 64 -0.26 -11.54 -22.18
C PHE A 64 -1.51 -11.73 -23.06
N LYS A 65 -1.47 -12.60 -24.04
CA LYS A 65 -2.61 -12.93 -24.91
C LYS A 65 -3.80 -13.54 -24.14
N GLU A 66 -3.54 -14.39 -23.16
CA GLU A 66 -4.57 -14.96 -22.27
C GLU A 66 -5.12 -13.90 -21.30
N MET A 67 -4.25 -12.98 -20.91
CA MET A 67 -4.59 -11.87 -20.03
C MET A 67 -5.63 -10.97 -20.68
N ILE A 68 -5.41 -10.50 -21.89
CA ILE A 68 -6.33 -9.60 -22.62
C ILE A 68 -7.70 -10.22 -22.77
N LYS A 69 -7.80 -11.51 -23.14
CA LYS A 69 -9.09 -12.20 -23.33
C LYS A 69 -9.95 -12.27 -22.07
N SER A 70 -9.36 -12.28 -20.89
CA SER A 70 -10.08 -12.37 -19.61
C SER A 70 -10.39 -11.01 -18.97
N PHE A 71 -9.92 -9.92 -19.58
CA PHE A 71 -10.06 -8.56 -19.08
C PHE A 71 -11.42 -7.98 -19.45
N ARG A 72 -12.40 -8.04 -18.55
CA ARG A 72 -13.79 -7.62 -18.84
C ARG A 72 -14.27 -6.44 -17.98
N ILE A 73 -13.38 -5.83 -17.18
CA ILE A 73 -13.72 -4.69 -16.34
C ILE A 73 -13.45 -3.41 -17.15
N LYS A 74 -14.50 -2.79 -17.67
CA LYS A 74 -14.39 -1.53 -18.45
C LYS A 74 -13.74 -0.41 -17.65
N GLU A 75 -14.09 -0.28 -16.37
CA GLU A 75 -13.55 0.75 -15.48
C GLU A 75 -12.06 0.57 -15.22
N LEU A 76 -11.59 -0.66 -15.12
CA LEU A 76 -10.16 -0.94 -14.97
C LEU A 76 -9.40 -0.61 -16.27
N VAL A 77 -9.96 -0.95 -17.43
CA VAL A 77 -9.38 -0.55 -18.74
C VAL A 77 -9.30 0.96 -18.83
N LEU A 78 -10.39 1.66 -18.50
CA LEU A 78 -10.43 3.12 -18.53
C LEU A 78 -9.45 3.74 -17.54
N ALA A 79 -9.35 3.19 -16.31
CA ALA A 79 -8.39 3.63 -15.31
C ALA A 79 -6.94 3.50 -15.83
N LEU A 80 -6.60 2.37 -16.46
CA LEU A 80 -5.27 2.16 -17.05
C LEU A 80 -4.99 3.11 -18.22
N ILE A 81 -6.01 3.43 -19.04
CA ILE A 81 -5.89 4.42 -20.11
C ILE A 81 -5.64 5.81 -19.53
N VAL A 82 -6.43 6.24 -18.53
CA VAL A 82 -6.24 7.53 -17.85
C VAL A 82 -4.84 7.61 -17.24
N PHE A 83 -4.39 6.53 -16.62
CA PHE A 83 -3.04 6.47 -16.07
C PHE A 83 -1.95 6.57 -17.15
N ALA A 84 -2.10 5.87 -18.27
CA ALA A 84 -1.16 5.96 -19.41
C ALA A 84 -1.11 7.38 -20.00
N ILE A 85 -2.27 8.03 -20.16
CA ILE A 85 -2.35 9.43 -20.60
C ILE A 85 -1.65 10.35 -19.60
N SER A 86 -1.91 10.16 -18.28
CA SER A 86 -1.25 10.92 -17.22
C SER A 86 0.26 10.76 -17.29
N PHE A 87 0.76 9.54 -17.46
CA PHE A 87 2.18 9.26 -17.60
C PHE A 87 2.80 10.00 -18.78
N LEU A 88 2.21 9.87 -19.98
CA LEU A 88 2.70 10.53 -21.20
C LEU A 88 2.67 12.06 -21.06
N TYR A 89 1.60 12.59 -20.48
CA TYR A 89 1.45 14.02 -20.23
C TYR A 89 2.55 14.53 -19.29
N ASN A 90 2.76 13.85 -18.16
CA ASN A 90 3.77 14.25 -17.18
C ASN A 90 5.19 14.08 -17.73
N TYR A 91 5.44 13.03 -18.51
CA TYR A 91 6.73 12.84 -19.18
C TYR A 91 7.02 13.98 -20.16
N ALA A 92 6.04 14.37 -21.00
CA ALA A 92 6.18 15.45 -21.98
C ALA A 92 6.49 16.82 -21.32
N ASN A 93 6.03 17.01 -20.08
CA ASN A 93 6.26 18.23 -19.30
C ASN A 93 7.45 18.13 -18.32
N SER A 94 8.31 17.12 -18.47
CA SER A 94 9.46 16.88 -17.59
C SER A 94 10.77 17.28 -18.28
N PRO A 95 11.33 18.47 -18.00
CA PRO A 95 12.49 19.00 -18.71
C PRO A 95 13.71 18.07 -18.67
N HIS A 96 13.94 17.41 -17.54
CA HIS A 96 15.08 16.52 -17.35
C HIS A 96 14.99 15.18 -18.06
N TYR A 97 13.79 14.78 -18.48
CA TYR A 97 13.53 13.45 -19.06
C TYR A 97 13.13 13.52 -20.54
N TRP A 98 12.62 14.64 -21.00
CA TRP A 98 12.17 14.81 -22.38
C TRP A 98 13.32 14.65 -23.37
N GLY A 99 13.08 13.85 -24.40
CA GLY A 99 14.05 13.64 -25.49
C GLY A 99 15.13 12.59 -25.24
N SER A 100 15.19 11.97 -24.06
CA SER A 100 16.17 10.93 -23.72
C SER A 100 15.51 9.55 -23.61
N ILE A 101 15.83 8.62 -24.53
CA ILE A 101 15.29 7.25 -24.49
C ILE A 101 15.67 6.50 -23.21
N PRO A 102 16.93 6.51 -22.72
CA PRO A 102 17.27 5.85 -21.47
C PRO A 102 16.50 6.37 -20.26
N GLN A 103 16.30 7.68 -20.20
CA GLN A 103 15.55 8.31 -19.12
C GLN A 103 14.05 8.00 -19.21
N PHE A 104 13.47 7.99 -20.44
CA PHE A 104 12.10 7.52 -20.66
C PHE A 104 11.91 6.09 -20.14
N VAL A 105 12.82 5.18 -20.49
CA VAL A 105 12.75 3.79 -20.03
C VAL A 105 12.82 3.72 -18.50
N THR A 106 13.70 4.49 -17.87
CA THR A 106 13.83 4.52 -16.41
C THR A 106 12.53 4.97 -15.74
N ILE A 107 11.94 6.08 -16.20
CA ILE A 107 10.68 6.60 -15.65
C ILE A 107 9.52 5.64 -15.95
N LEU A 108 9.46 5.04 -17.14
CA LEU A 108 8.45 4.05 -17.51
C LEU A 108 8.49 2.84 -16.55
N PHE A 109 9.68 2.32 -16.27
CA PHE A 109 9.84 1.22 -15.33
C PHE A 109 9.47 1.64 -13.91
N ARG A 110 9.91 2.79 -13.44
CA ARG A 110 9.64 3.29 -12.10
C ARG A 110 8.16 3.59 -11.87
N GLU A 111 7.53 4.35 -12.75
CA GLU A 111 6.18 4.87 -12.54
C GLU A 111 5.08 3.91 -13.01
N VAL A 112 5.29 3.18 -14.09
CA VAL A 112 4.24 2.36 -14.71
C VAL A 112 4.41 0.89 -14.38
N ILE A 113 5.59 0.35 -14.67
CA ILE A 113 5.80 -1.10 -14.64
C ILE A 113 5.87 -1.59 -13.21
N THR A 114 6.73 -1.03 -12.38
CA THR A 114 6.93 -1.53 -11.01
C THR A 114 5.83 -1.14 -10.04
N THR A 115 5.05 -0.11 -10.37
CA THR A 115 3.97 0.36 -9.51
C THR A 115 2.60 -0.09 -10.00
N TYR A 116 2.11 0.43 -11.13
CA TYR A 116 0.72 0.23 -11.54
C TYR A 116 0.47 -1.02 -12.37
N PHE A 117 1.44 -1.50 -13.16
CA PHE A 117 1.25 -2.73 -13.92
C PHE A 117 1.12 -3.97 -13.03
N ILE A 118 1.63 -3.91 -11.79
CA ILE A 118 1.46 -4.96 -10.79
C ILE A 118 -0.02 -5.19 -10.40
N LEU A 119 -0.88 -4.17 -10.53
CA LEU A 119 -2.33 -4.31 -10.40
C LEU A 119 -2.88 -5.32 -11.40
N VAL A 120 -2.45 -5.22 -12.66
CA VAL A 120 -2.85 -6.11 -13.76
C VAL A 120 -2.38 -7.53 -13.48
N VAL A 121 -1.14 -7.69 -13.02
CA VAL A 121 -0.58 -9.00 -12.65
C VAL A 121 -1.35 -9.60 -11.48
N GLY A 122 -1.66 -8.80 -10.45
CA GLY A 122 -2.50 -9.23 -9.33
C GLY A 122 -3.88 -9.69 -9.78
N PHE A 123 -4.51 -8.95 -10.70
CA PHE A 123 -5.80 -9.32 -11.27
C PHE A 123 -5.78 -10.68 -11.95
N PHE A 124 -4.70 -11.03 -12.63
CA PHE A 124 -4.58 -12.32 -13.32
C PHE A 124 -4.09 -13.46 -12.45
N SER A 125 -3.55 -13.19 -11.27
CA SER A 125 -2.93 -14.20 -10.42
C SER A 125 -3.91 -15.21 -9.83
N LEU A 126 -5.18 -14.82 -9.60
CA LEU A 126 -6.18 -15.67 -8.95
C LEU A 126 -7.16 -16.29 -9.95
N LYS A 127 -7.57 -17.52 -9.65
CA LYS A 127 -8.68 -18.23 -10.33
C LYS A 127 -9.98 -18.11 -9.54
N ASP A 128 -9.90 -18.26 -8.24
CA ASP A 128 -11.05 -18.27 -7.32
C ASP A 128 -10.62 -17.81 -5.91
N VAL A 129 -11.58 -17.78 -4.99
CA VAL A 129 -11.35 -17.41 -3.59
C VAL A 129 -10.38 -18.36 -2.90
N ARG A 130 -10.37 -19.65 -3.24
CA ARG A 130 -9.48 -20.65 -2.62
C ARG A 130 -8.02 -20.42 -2.99
N SER A 131 -7.78 -19.90 -4.21
CA SER A 131 -6.44 -19.53 -4.69
C SER A 131 -5.80 -18.41 -3.87
N PHE A 132 -6.57 -17.69 -3.04
CA PHE A 132 -6.06 -16.68 -2.12
C PHE A 132 -5.36 -17.27 -0.88
N LYS A 133 -5.61 -18.56 -0.56
CA LYS A 133 -5.09 -19.22 0.65
C LYS A 133 -3.55 -19.27 0.75
N PRO A 134 -2.78 -19.58 -0.31
CA PRO A 134 -1.32 -19.52 -0.27
C PRO A 134 -0.78 -18.15 0.09
N PHE A 135 -1.38 -17.08 -0.49
CA PHE A 135 -1.03 -15.70 -0.19
C PHE A 135 -1.23 -15.39 1.30
N LEU A 136 -2.39 -15.73 1.88
CA LEU A 136 -2.68 -15.53 3.31
C LEU A 136 -1.71 -16.28 4.22
N LYS A 137 -1.36 -17.52 3.86
CA LYS A 137 -0.41 -18.31 4.65
C LYS A 137 0.97 -17.67 4.68
N VAL A 138 1.46 -17.22 3.54
CA VAL A 138 2.79 -16.62 3.42
C VAL A 138 2.80 -15.20 4.02
N ALA A 139 1.75 -14.41 3.85
CA ALA A 139 1.60 -13.12 4.52
C ALA A 139 1.66 -13.27 6.05
N PHE A 140 1.02 -14.29 6.61
CA PHE A 140 1.11 -14.60 8.04
C PHE A 140 2.53 -14.97 8.47
N ILE A 141 3.25 -15.81 7.70
CA ILE A 141 4.65 -16.15 7.99
C ILE A 141 5.53 -14.88 7.91
N SER A 142 5.32 -14.04 6.91
CA SER A 142 6.04 -12.77 6.78
C SER A 142 5.81 -11.87 8.00
N LEU A 143 4.57 -11.81 8.50
CA LEU A 143 4.26 -11.03 9.70
C LEU A 143 4.95 -11.59 10.96
N ILE A 144 5.05 -12.90 11.11
CA ILE A 144 5.82 -13.52 12.22
C ILE A 144 7.27 -13.07 12.15
N ILE A 145 7.90 -13.11 10.97
CA ILE A 145 9.28 -12.69 10.77
C ILE A 145 9.43 -11.19 11.11
N LEU A 146 8.56 -10.35 10.54
CA LEU A 146 8.57 -8.91 10.81
C LEU A 146 8.40 -8.60 12.30
N THR A 147 7.48 -9.30 12.96
CA THR A 147 7.25 -9.11 14.41
C THR A 147 8.45 -9.55 15.23
N ALA A 148 9.06 -10.68 14.91
CA ALA A 148 10.26 -11.16 15.61
C ALA A 148 11.41 -10.14 15.52
N PHE A 149 11.72 -9.63 14.33
CA PHE A 149 12.72 -8.57 14.17
C PHE A 149 12.26 -7.24 14.80
N GLY A 150 10.98 -6.93 14.75
CA GLY A 150 10.40 -5.77 15.42
C GLY A 150 10.56 -5.83 16.94
N ILE A 151 10.37 -7.00 17.58
CA ILE A 151 10.59 -7.19 19.02
C ILE A 151 12.07 -6.99 19.35
N VAL A 152 12.98 -7.64 18.62
CA VAL A 152 14.42 -7.46 18.84
C VAL A 152 14.79 -5.99 18.74
N ASN A 153 14.39 -5.32 17.68
CA ASN A 153 14.64 -3.90 17.42
C ASN A 153 14.05 -3.01 18.54
N TYR A 154 12.84 -3.32 19.03
CA TYR A 154 12.19 -2.59 20.14
C TYR A 154 12.92 -2.74 21.46
N VAL A 155 13.42 -3.95 21.76
CA VAL A 155 14.11 -4.28 23.04
C VAL A 155 15.54 -3.73 23.03
N THR A 156 16.28 -3.96 21.95
CA THR A 156 17.70 -3.52 21.86
C THR A 156 17.84 -2.03 21.56
N LYS A 157 16.77 -1.37 21.08
CA LYS A 157 16.80 0.00 20.56
C LYS A 157 17.80 0.18 19.41
N GLU A 158 18.11 -0.88 18.69
CA GLU A 158 19.05 -0.91 17.57
C GLU A 158 18.43 -1.60 16.35
N SER A 159 18.84 -1.19 15.16
CA SER A 159 18.45 -1.79 13.88
C SER A 159 19.56 -2.67 13.30
N ALA A 160 20.29 -3.39 14.15
CA ALA A 160 21.50 -4.11 13.78
C ALA A 160 21.32 -5.06 12.56
N MET A 161 20.17 -5.74 12.46
CA MET A 161 19.91 -6.61 11.31
C MET A 161 19.72 -5.80 10.02
N LEU A 162 19.01 -4.69 10.11
CA LEU A 162 18.78 -3.80 8.97
C LEU A 162 20.11 -3.15 8.52
N ASP A 163 20.96 -2.75 9.47
CA ASP A 163 22.29 -2.23 9.20
C ASP A 163 23.18 -3.28 8.46
N LEU A 164 23.08 -4.53 8.84
CA LEU A 164 23.79 -5.63 8.15
C LEU A 164 23.28 -5.87 6.73
N ILE A 165 21.99 -5.67 6.47
CA ILE A 165 21.37 -5.84 5.15
C ILE A 165 21.70 -4.65 4.25
N THR A 166 21.64 -3.43 4.78
CA THR A 166 21.78 -2.17 4.02
C THR A 166 23.20 -1.62 3.99
N GLY A 167 24.15 -2.27 4.68
CA GLY A 167 25.53 -1.79 4.77
C GLY A 167 25.68 -0.51 5.61
N GLY A 168 24.79 -0.30 6.59
CA GLY A 168 24.82 0.83 7.53
C GLY A 168 24.05 2.08 7.04
N ALA A 169 23.24 1.96 5.99
CA ALA A 169 22.41 3.08 5.50
C ALA A 169 21.45 3.61 6.58
N THR A 170 20.96 2.73 7.46
CA THR A 170 20.07 3.10 8.58
C THR A 170 20.70 4.04 9.59
N LYS A 171 22.02 3.97 9.80
CA LYS A 171 22.72 4.89 10.69
C LYS A 171 22.69 6.35 10.21
N ARG A 172 22.56 6.54 8.90
CA ARG A 172 22.37 7.88 8.30
C ARG A 172 20.96 8.42 8.55
N GLU A 173 19.94 7.57 8.47
CA GLU A 173 18.54 7.99 8.63
C GLU A 173 18.10 8.12 10.09
N THR A 174 18.62 7.27 10.99
CA THR A 174 18.38 7.43 12.43
C THR A 174 19.10 8.67 12.99
N SER A 175 20.22 9.08 12.39
CA SER A 175 20.90 10.35 12.75
C SER A 175 20.11 11.58 12.28
N VAL A 176 19.27 11.48 11.27
CA VAL A 176 18.35 12.55 10.83
C VAL A 176 17.22 12.77 11.82
N GLY A 177 16.71 11.69 12.44
CA GLY A 177 15.78 11.80 13.57
C GLY A 177 16.42 12.45 14.81
N GLY A 178 17.74 12.49 14.90
CA GLY A 178 18.49 13.20 15.95
C GLY A 178 18.59 14.71 15.77
N LEU A 179 18.21 15.26 14.63
CA LEU A 179 18.10 16.71 14.41
C LEU A 179 16.83 17.31 15.02
N PHE A 180 15.83 16.48 15.31
CA PHE A 180 14.59 16.91 15.95
C PHE A 180 14.57 16.43 17.41
N THR A 181 15.20 17.23 18.29
CA THR A 181 15.12 17.22 19.75
C THR A 181 15.59 15.99 20.54
N ALA A 182 16.17 16.27 21.71
CA ALA A 182 16.93 15.39 22.58
C ALA A 182 16.19 14.23 23.27
N GLU A 183 14.89 14.04 23.02
CA GLU A 183 14.11 12.89 23.46
C GLU A 183 13.68 12.07 22.26
N THR A 184 14.63 11.40 21.62
CA THR A 184 14.37 10.49 20.50
C THR A 184 13.53 9.30 20.93
N ARG A 185 12.22 9.37 20.69
CA ARG A 185 11.34 8.19 20.81
C ARG A 185 11.81 7.18 19.79
N PHE A 186 12.34 6.07 20.26
CA PHE A 186 12.75 4.99 19.37
C PHE A 186 11.56 4.49 18.55
N ARG A 187 11.71 4.46 17.24
CA ARG A 187 10.72 3.97 16.27
C ARG A 187 11.16 2.60 15.76
N THR A 188 10.34 1.59 15.97
CA THR A 188 10.62 0.24 15.48
C THR A 188 10.45 0.18 13.97
N GLN A 189 11.47 -0.27 13.26
CA GLN A 189 11.53 -0.36 11.80
C GLN A 189 11.42 -1.80 11.32
N SER A 190 11.75 -2.80 12.18
CA SER A 190 11.87 -4.20 11.80
C SER A 190 12.88 -4.38 10.66
N LEU A 191 12.43 -4.82 9.48
CA LEU A 191 13.25 -5.00 8.27
C LEU A 191 13.06 -3.89 7.23
N PHE A 192 12.43 -2.77 7.58
CA PHE A 192 12.24 -1.60 6.71
C PHE A 192 13.13 -0.45 7.18
N ILE A 193 13.65 0.33 6.24
CA ILE A 193 14.36 1.57 6.56
C ILE A 193 13.39 2.57 7.20
N GLN A 194 12.16 2.64 6.68
CA GLN A 194 11.16 3.57 7.19
C GLN A 194 10.19 2.88 8.15
N PRO A 195 10.01 3.37 9.39
CA PRO A 195 9.11 2.75 10.38
C PRO A 195 7.64 2.77 9.96
N PHE A 196 7.22 3.74 9.17
CA PHE A 196 5.85 3.80 8.66
C PHE A 196 5.56 2.70 7.62
N ASP A 197 6.53 2.26 6.81
CA ASP A 197 6.38 1.13 5.89
C ASP A 197 6.16 -0.19 6.65
N TYR A 198 6.88 -0.38 7.76
CA TYR A 198 6.67 -1.51 8.67
C TYR A 198 5.23 -1.53 9.22
N GLY A 199 4.78 -0.39 9.76
CA GLY A 199 3.42 -0.27 10.29
C GLY A 199 2.36 -0.48 9.21
N TYR A 200 2.55 0.08 8.01
CA TYR A 200 1.67 -0.12 6.87
C TYR A 200 1.57 -1.59 6.45
N MET A 201 2.70 -2.29 6.34
CA MET A 201 2.72 -3.71 6.00
C MET A 201 1.97 -4.57 7.03
N CYS A 202 2.10 -4.25 8.32
CA CYS A 202 1.32 -4.89 9.38
C CYS A 202 -0.18 -4.70 9.18
N LEU A 203 -0.64 -3.48 8.82
CA LEU A 203 -2.04 -3.19 8.55
C LEU A 203 -2.55 -3.89 7.29
N LEU A 204 -1.76 -3.92 6.23
CA LEU A 204 -2.09 -4.63 4.99
C LEU A 204 -2.31 -6.12 5.25
N ILE A 205 -1.40 -6.77 5.99
CA ILE A 205 -1.52 -8.19 6.33
C ILE A 205 -2.72 -8.44 7.25
N LEU A 206 -3.00 -7.56 8.20
CA LEU A 206 -4.20 -7.65 9.04
C LEU A 206 -5.47 -7.60 8.19
N LEU A 207 -5.59 -6.63 7.29
CA LEU A 207 -6.75 -6.44 6.43
C LEU A 207 -7.03 -7.68 5.57
N VAL A 208 -6.01 -8.21 4.90
CA VAL A 208 -6.19 -9.42 4.06
C VAL A 208 -6.50 -10.66 4.91
N THR A 209 -5.98 -10.75 6.14
CA THR A 209 -6.30 -11.84 7.07
C THR A 209 -7.73 -11.77 7.57
N VAL A 210 -8.24 -10.56 7.87
CA VAL A 210 -9.66 -10.32 8.22
C VAL A 210 -10.56 -10.77 7.07
N TYR A 211 -10.25 -10.38 5.83
CA TYR A 211 -10.97 -10.88 4.65
C TYR A 211 -10.90 -12.40 4.55
N GLY A 212 -9.72 -12.99 4.70
CA GLY A 212 -9.54 -14.45 4.68
C GLY A 212 -10.37 -15.18 5.75
N TYR A 213 -10.53 -14.58 6.93
CA TYR A 213 -11.39 -15.08 7.99
C TYR A 213 -12.88 -15.03 7.62
N THR A 214 -13.36 -13.92 7.07
CA THR A 214 -14.78 -13.82 6.63
C THR A 214 -15.12 -14.83 5.54
N ARG A 215 -14.13 -15.23 4.72
CA ARG A 215 -14.28 -16.26 3.69
C ARG A 215 -13.99 -17.69 4.16
N GLY A 216 -13.73 -17.90 5.46
CA GLY A 216 -13.43 -19.22 6.02
C GLY A 216 -12.08 -19.80 5.57
N LEU A 217 -11.17 -18.99 5.03
CA LEU A 217 -9.82 -19.41 4.61
C LEU A 217 -8.82 -19.43 5.76
N VAL A 218 -9.10 -18.66 6.81
CA VAL A 218 -8.25 -18.44 7.98
C VAL A 218 -9.00 -18.87 9.23
N ARG A 219 -8.30 -19.52 10.17
CA ARG A 219 -8.84 -19.92 11.48
C ARG A 219 -8.86 -18.73 12.45
N SER A 220 -9.79 -18.72 13.42
CA SER A 220 -9.88 -17.68 14.45
C SER A 220 -8.57 -17.47 15.21
N ARG A 221 -7.86 -18.55 15.57
CA ARG A 221 -6.56 -18.45 16.25
C ARG A 221 -5.52 -17.67 15.42
N GLN A 222 -5.48 -17.91 14.12
CA GLN A 222 -4.58 -17.20 13.20
C GLN A 222 -4.98 -15.72 13.07
N LEU A 223 -6.29 -15.41 13.02
CA LEU A 223 -6.77 -14.03 13.01
C LEU A 223 -6.32 -13.26 14.25
N TRP A 224 -6.54 -13.83 15.44
CA TRP A 224 -6.12 -13.20 16.70
C TRP A 224 -4.60 -13.02 16.80
N ALA A 225 -3.83 -14.03 16.39
CA ALA A 225 -2.38 -13.93 16.34
C ALA A 225 -1.93 -12.81 15.39
N THR A 226 -2.53 -12.72 14.17
CA THR A 226 -2.26 -11.63 13.23
C THR A 226 -2.63 -10.28 13.82
N ALA A 227 -3.79 -10.16 14.46
CA ALA A 227 -4.24 -8.91 15.07
C ALA A 227 -3.28 -8.42 16.15
N LEU A 228 -2.85 -9.31 17.07
CA LEU A 228 -1.89 -8.97 18.13
C LEU A 228 -0.53 -8.53 17.56
N MET A 229 0.01 -9.30 16.61
CA MET A 229 1.30 -8.97 15.97
C MET A 229 1.22 -7.64 15.16
N SER A 230 0.13 -7.44 14.42
CA SER A 230 -0.06 -6.20 13.66
C SER A 230 -0.24 -5.01 14.60
N LEU A 231 -1.00 -5.15 15.68
CA LEU A 231 -1.16 -4.10 16.68
C LEU A 231 0.17 -3.74 17.34
N PHE A 232 0.99 -4.75 17.68
CA PHE A 232 2.36 -4.52 18.16
C PHE A 232 3.17 -3.67 17.16
N GLY A 233 3.18 -4.05 15.86
CA GLY A 233 3.90 -3.30 14.84
C GLY A 233 3.41 -1.86 14.70
N VAL A 234 2.09 -1.65 14.66
CA VAL A 234 1.46 -0.32 14.56
C VAL A 234 1.79 0.57 15.77
N MET A 235 1.75 0.01 16.99
CA MET A 235 2.02 0.77 18.22
C MET A 235 3.50 1.09 18.40
N THR A 236 4.40 0.21 17.95
CA THR A 236 5.84 0.38 18.15
C THR A 236 6.52 1.13 17.01
N CYS A 237 5.95 1.17 15.80
CA CYS A 237 6.52 1.96 14.70
C CYS A 237 6.56 3.47 15.01
N GLY A 238 5.77 3.94 16.00
CA GLY A 238 5.81 5.31 16.46
C GLY A 238 5.38 6.36 15.41
N CYS A 239 4.54 5.96 14.44
CA CYS A 239 4.08 6.81 13.35
C CYS A 239 2.61 7.17 13.50
N ARG A 240 2.30 8.46 13.62
CA ARG A 240 0.92 8.99 13.73
C ARG A 240 0.07 8.55 12.55
N THR A 241 0.61 8.64 11.34
CA THR A 241 -0.06 8.25 10.09
C THR A 241 -0.60 6.83 10.13
N VAL A 242 0.21 5.87 10.63
CA VAL A 242 -0.19 4.47 10.71
C VAL A 242 -1.34 4.27 11.70
N LEU A 243 -1.34 4.99 12.82
CA LEU A 243 -2.44 4.99 13.79
C LEU A 243 -3.74 5.55 13.18
N PHE A 244 -3.66 6.66 12.45
CA PHE A 244 -4.81 7.19 11.71
C PHE A 244 -5.32 6.21 10.65
N CYS A 245 -4.42 5.57 9.91
CA CYS A 245 -4.78 4.55 8.92
C CYS A 245 -5.49 3.34 9.57
N LEU A 246 -5.05 2.92 10.76
CA LEU A 246 -5.73 1.88 11.53
C LEU A 246 -7.17 2.31 11.86
N ALA A 247 -7.36 3.52 12.40
CA ALA A 247 -8.67 4.04 12.76
C ALA A 247 -9.60 4.16 11.55
N LEU A 248 -9.11 4.75 10.44
CA LEU A 248 -9.89 4.89 9.21
C LEU A 248 -10.23 3.53 8.58
N SER A 249 -9.29 2.57 8.62
CA SER A 249 -9.54 1.21 8.13
C SER A 249 -10.57 0.47 8.99
N ALA A 250 -10.55 0.67 10.32
CA ALA A 250 -11.54 0.12 11.23
C ALA A 250 -12.94 0.72 10.99
N LEU A 251 -13.04 2.02 10.74
CA LEU A 251 -14.28 2.69 10.36
C LEU A 251 -14.79 2.17 9.02
N ALA A 252 -13.92 2.07 8.00
CA ALA A 252 -14.28 1.51 6.71
C ALA A 252 -14.75 0.06 6.83
N TYR A 253 -14.06 -0.77 7.62
CA TYR A 253 -14.47 -2.14 7.90
C TYR A 253 -15.87 -2.17 8.54
N SER A 254 -16.10 -1.34 9.54
CA SER A 254 -17.39 -1.25 10.22
C SER A 254 -18.51 -0.85 9.26
N PHE A 255 -18.26 0.09 8.35
CA PHE A 255 -19.23 0.54 7.36
C PHE A 255 -19.53 -0.50 6.29
N PHE A 256 -18.51 -1.18 5.76
CA PHE A 256 -18.66 -2.10 4.63
C PHE A 256 -19.02 -3.54 5.05
N PHE A 257 -18.45 -4.04 6.14
CA PHE A 257 -18.65 -5.42 6.58
C PHE A 257 -19.79 -5.59 7.59
N LEU A 258 -19.89 -4.69 8.57
CA LEU A 258 -20.94 -4.79 9.58
C LEU A 258 -22.27 -4.28 9.01
N ARG A 259 -23.28 -5.12 9.02
CA ARG A 259 -24.63 -4.75 8.57
C ARG A 259 -25.68 -5.08 9.61
N GLY A 260 -26.78 -4.31 9.56
CA GLY A 260 -27.98 -4.51 10.36
C GLY A 260 -27.92 -3.84 11.73
N LYS A 261 -28.91 -4.11 12.55
CA LYS A 261 -29.10 -3.51 13.88
C LYS A 261 -27.93 -3.78 14.85
N ARG A 262 -27.08 -4.78 14.57
CA ARG A 262 -25.93 -5.13 15.41
C ARG A 262 -24.65 -4.34 15.10
N ALA A 263 -24.54 -3.74 13.90
CA ALA A 263 -23.35 -2.97 13.52
C ALA A 263 -23.05 -1.81 14.51
N PRO A 264 -24.00 -0.94 14.87
CA PRO A 264 -23.76 0.13 15.85
C PRO A 264 -23.42 -0.42 17.24
N ILE A 265 -23.93 -1.61 17.60
CA ILE A 265 -23.61 -2.25 18.88
C ILE A 265 -22.12 -2.65 18.92
N TYR A 266 -21.62 -3.30 17.87
CA TYR A 266 -20.20 -3.68 17.81
C TYR A 266 -19.28 -2.46 17.77
N VAL A 267 -19.65 -1.42 17.03
CA VAL A 267 -18.93 -0.14 17.03
C VAL A 267 -18.96 0.49 18.41
N GLY A 268 -20.12 0.52 19.07
CA GLY A 268 -20.27 1.02 20.44
C GLY A 268 -19.40 0.27 21.44
N ILE A 269 -19.40 -1.07 21.40
CA ILE A 269 -18.54 -1.91 22.26
C ILE A 269 -17.05 -1.62 21.99
N ALA A 270 -16.66 -1.47 20.71
CA ALA A 270 -15.28 -1.15 20.36
C ALA A 270 -14.85 0.24 20.86
N VAL A 271 -15.75 1.25 20.75
CA VAL A 271 -15.51 2.60 21.28
C VAL A 271 -15.41 2.58 22.79
N ILE A 272 -16.35 1.92 23.48
CA ILE A 272 -16.31 1.80 24.96
C ILE A 272 -15.05 1.08 25.41
N GLY A 273 -14.71 -0.04 24.77
CA GLY A 273 -13.48 -0.78 25.06
C GLY A 273 -12.22 0.07 24.85
N PHE A 274 -12.20 0.89 23.79
CA PHE A 274 -11.11 1.83 23.54
C PHE A 274 -11.04 2.93 24.61
N LEU A 275 -12.17 3.51 25.03
CA LEU A 275 -12.23 4.53 26.08
C LEU A 275 -11.78 3.96 27.43
N VAL A 276 -12.16 2.73 27.75
CA VAL A 276 -11.69 2.02 28.95
C VAL A 276 -10.17 1.82 28.88
N LEU A 277 -9.65 1.32 27.76
CA LEU A 277 -8.20 1.16 27.57
C LEU A 277 -7.46 2.49 27.62
N TYR A 278 -8.00 3.54 27.05
CA TYR A 278 -7.46 4.90 27.13
C TYR A 278 -7.40 5.40 28.57
N HIS A 279 -8.44 5.16 29.36
CA HIS A 279 -8.49 5.63 30.75
C HIS A 279 -7.56 4.86 31.68
N TYR A 280 -7.44 3.53 31.51
CA TYR A 280 -6.68 2.67 32.43
C TYR A 280 -5.26 2.32 31.95
N SER A 281 -4.93 2.54 30.68
CA SER A 281 -3.61 2.20 30.13
C SER A 281 -2.81 3.45 29.80
N HIS A 282 -1.83 3.77 30.62
CA HIS A 282 -0.90 4.89 30.33
C HIS A 282 -0.21 4.75 28.97
N PHE A 283 0.06 3.50 28.54
CA PHE A 283 0.62 3.23 27.23
C PHE A 283 -0.34 3.65 26.10
N VAL A 284 -1.63 3.29 26.19
CA VAL A 284 -2.64 3.67 25.18
C VAL A 284 -2.86 5.18 25.21
N GLN A 285 -2.96 5.76 26.39
CA GLN A 285 -3.10 7.21 26.58
C GLN A 285 -1.95 7.97 25.88
N SER A 286 -0.70 7.59 26.16
CA SER A 286 0.46 8.25 25.55
C SER A 286 0.49 8.13 24.02
N LYS A 287 -0.01 7.02 23.45
CA LYS A 287 -0.10 6.83 21.99
C LYS A 287 -1.22 7.64 21.36
N VAL A 288 -2.36 7.79 22.04
CA VAL A 288 -3.48 8.63 21.59
C VAL A 288 -3.11 10.10 21.68
N GLU A 289 -2.54 10.53 22.80
CA GLU A 289 -2.03 11.90 22.96
C GLU A 289 -0.96 12.23 21.90
N PHE A 290 -0.05 11.29 21.64
CA PHE A 290 0.88 11.42 20.54
C PHE A 290 0.20 11.54 19.17
N ALA A 291 -0.85 10.74 18.89
CA ALA A 291 -1.59 10.87 17.64
C ALA A 291 -2.31 12.22 17.53
N LEU A 292 -2.91 12.69 18.64
CA LEU A 292 -3.65 13.95 18.70
C LEU A 292 -2.77 15.19 18.80
N SER A 293 -1.48 15.05 19.13
CA SER A 293 -0.56 16.20 19.22
C SER A 293 -0.37 16.95 17.91
N VAL A 294 -0.72 16.34 16.77
CA VAL A 294 -0.81 17.03 15.47
C VAL A 294 -1.76 18.25 15.51
N PHE A 295 -2.78 18.18 16.36
CA PHE A 295 -3.80 19.23 16.49
C PHE A 295 -3.56 20.19 17.68
N ALA A 296 -2.52 19.92 18.46
CA ALA A 296 -2.18 20.73 19.63
C ALA A 296 -0.78 21.31 19.43
N ASP A 297 -0.59 22.61 19.69
CA ASP A 297 0.68 23.35 19.56
C ASP A 297 1.83 22.85 20.50
N ARG A 298 1.83 21.57 20.86
CA ARG A 298 2.82 20.93 21.72
C ARG A 298 3.97 20.29 20.96
N ASP A 299 4.15 20.60 19.68
CA ASP A 299 5.06 19.88 18.79
C ASP A 299 6.54 20.20 18.99
N SER A 300 6.87 21.34 19.64
CA SER A 300 8.25 21.66 20.05
C SER A 300 8.88 20.57 20.94
N ASP A 301 8.05 19.86 21.74
CA ASP A 301 8.50 18.86 22.70
C ASP A 301 8.48 17.42 22.16
N ILE A 302 7.76 17.16 21.06
CA ILE A 302 7.45 15.78 20.62
C ILE A 302 8.16 15.41 19.32
N GLY A 303 8.63 16.37 18.52
CA GLY A 303 9.29 16.17 17.22
C GLY A 303 8.36 15.55 16.17
N GLY A 304 8.20 16.21 15.06
CA GLY A 304 7.36 15.75 13.93
C GLY A 304 6.79 16.95 13.17
N SER A 305 6.31 16.73 11.94
CA SER A 305 5.64 17.82 11.20
C SER A 305 4.26 18.07 11.78
N ASP A 306 4.01 19.30 12.15
CA ASP A 306 2.74 19.84 12.62
C ASP A 306 1.84 20.36 11.47
N ILE A 307 0.67 20.87 11.79
CA ILE A 307 -0.22 21.47 10.80
C ILE A 307 0.42 22.75 10.22
N GLU A 308 1.16 23.50 11.01
CA GLU A 308 1.83 24.73 10.57
C GLU A 308 2.92 24.42 9.55
N SER A 309 3.81 23.45 9.83
CA SER A 309 4.81 22.97 8.88
C SER A 309 4.17 22.51 7.56
N ARG A 310 3.02 21.84 7.64
CA ARG A 310 2.26 21.42 6.44
C ARG A 310 1.68 22.59 5.67
N ALA A 311 1.20 23.61 6.36
CA ALA A 311 0.70 24.83 5.73
C ALA A 311 1.85 25.58 5.02
N VAL A 312 3.03 25.66 5.65
CA VAL A 312 4.23 26.22 5.03
C VAL A 312 4.64 25.42 3.80
N GLN A 313 4.73 24.08 3.90
CA GLN A 313 5.03 23.21 2.75
C GLN A 313 4.03 23.41 1.61
N PHE A 314 2.74 23.49 1.91
CA PHE A 314 1.70 23.76 0.91
C PHE A 314 1.90 25.14 0.26
N GLY A 315 2.18 26.19 1.04
CA GLY A 315 2.50 27.52 0.53
C GLY A 315 3.70 27.52 -0.41
N ARG A 316 4.76 26.76 -0.08
CA ARG A 316 5.95 26.62 -0.95
C ARG A 316 5.63 25.85 -2.24
N VAL A 317 4.82 24.79 -2.17
CA VAL A 317 4.35 24.10 -3.37
C VAL A 317 3.58 25.04 -4.29
N LEU A 318 2.67 25.86 -3.75
CA LEU A 318 1.94 26.86 -4.54
C LEU A 318 2.88 27.92 -5.16
N TYR A 319 3.92 28.33 -4.44
CA TYR A 319 4.94 29.24 -4.97
C TYR A 319 5.65 28.63 -6.19
N TYR A 320 6.12 27.40 -6.12
CA TYR A 320 6.77 26.73 -7.25
C TYR A 320 5.84 26.44 -8.41
N LEU A 321 4.52 26.34 -8.17
CA LEU A 321 3.51 26.14 -9.22
C LEU A 321 3.18 27.41 -10.02
N GLN A 322 3.63 28.58 -9.60
CA GLN A 322 3.41 29.82 -10.37
C GLN A 322 3.92 29.66 -11.80
N GLY A 323 3.04 29.91 -12.78
CA GLY A 323 3.31 29.67 -14.19
C GLY A 323 3.21 28.20 -14.67
N HIS A 324 3.05 27.24 -13.75
CA HIS A 324 3.03 25.79 -14.03
C HIS A 324 1.83 25.04 -13.42
N TRP A 325 0.76 25.73 -13.11
CA TRP A 325 -0.42 25.16 -12.42
C TRP A 325 -0.97 23.87 -13.06
N TRP A 326 -1.01 23.82 -14.39
CA TRP A 326 -1.59 22.70 -15.10
C TRP A 326 -0.62 21.54 -15.31
N THR A 327 0.65 21.85 -15.54
CA THR A 327 1.68 20.88 -15.95
C THR A 327 2.55 20.40 -14.80
N GLY A 328 2.65 21.19 -13.72
CA GLY A 328 3.67 20.99 -12.70
C GLY A 328 5.06 21.33 -13.21
N ARG A 329 6.07 20.98 -12.45
CA ARG A 329 7.49 21.22 -12.73
C ARG A 329 8.19 20.03 -13.43
N GLY A 330 7.49 18.92 -13.58
CA GLY A 330 8.03 17.68 -14.16
C GLY A 330 8.52 16.67 -13.13
N TYR A 331 8.76 15.45 -13.61
CA TYR A 331 9.26 14.35 -12.78
C TYR A 331 10.59 14.71 -12.11
N ASP A 332 10.71 14.33 -10.87
CA ASP A 332 11.91 14.47 -10.04
C ASP A 332 12.37 15.92 -9.82
N PHE A 333 11.52 16.92 -10.07
CA PHE A 333 11.81 18.32 -9.74
C PHE A 333 12.34 18.47 -8.31
N PHE A 334 11.72 17.77 -7.39
CA PHE A 334 12.10 17.74 -5.99
C PHE A 334 13.54 17.23 -5.76
N TRP A 335 13.94 16.18 -6.49
CA TRP A 335 15.25 15.54 -6.35
C TRP A 335 16.35 16.27 -7.13
N ILE A 336 16.01 16.77 -8.33
CA ILE A 336 16.98 17.31 -9.26
C ILE A 336 17.11 18.82 -9.05
N ASP A 337 16.01 19.57 -9.15
CA ASP A 337 16.06 21.04 -9.09
C ASP A 337 16.20 21.57 -7.66
N LEU A 338 15.53 20.96 -6.68
CA LEU A 338 15.66 21.32 -5.28
C LEU A 338 16.79 20.57 -4.56
N GLN A 339 17.52 19.72 -5.28
CA GLN A 339 18.68 18.98 -4.79
C GLN A 339 18.43 18.26 -3.45
N PHE A 340 17.29 17.60 -3.35
CA PHE A 340 17.02 16.79 -2.17
C PHE A 340 18.06 15.68 -2.05
N SER A 341 18.77 15.65 -0.94
CA SER A 341 19.71 14.57 -0.64
C SER A 341 18.98 13.33 -0.13
N GLU A 342 19.59 12.15 -0.31
CA GLU A 342 19.14 10.92 0.35
C GLU A 342 19.07 11.16 1.87
N GLY A 343 17.92 10.77 2.47
CA GLY A 343 17.65 10.99 3.88
C GLY A 343 17.11 12.38 4.21
N GLN A 344 16.74 13.19 3.22
CA GLN A 344 16.12 14.52 3.39
C GLN A 344 16.90 15.47 4.31
N GLN A 345 18.23 15.37 4.30
CA GLN A 345 19.11 16.20 5.15
C GLN A 345 19.43 17.55 4.55
N TYR A 346 19.32 17.68 3.23
CA TYR A 346 19.65 18.89 2.50
C TYR A 346 18.63 19.14 1.38
N SER A 347 18.26 20.38 1.21
CA SER A 347 17.53 20.89 0.04
C SER A 347 17.89 22.35 -0.16
N LEU A 348 17.83 22.84 -1.40
CA LEU A 348 17.89 24.27 -1.71
C LEU A 348 16.72 25.04 -1.09
N ASP A 349 15.62 24.35 -0.78
CA ASP A 349 14.47 24.89 -0.05
C ASP A 349 14.27 24.13 1.27
N PRO A 350 14.79 24.63 2.39
CA PRO A 350 14.66 23.99 3.70
C PRO A 350 13.20 23.80 4.17
N GLU A 351 12.28 24.68 3.74
CA GLU A 351 10.86 24.60 4.11
C GLU A 351 10.15 23.39 3.49
N LEU A 352 10.70 22.82 2.40
CA LEU A 352 10.22 21.60 1.79
C LEU A 352 10.89 20.34 2.33
N LEU A 353 11.84 20.45 3.26
CA LEU A 353 12.42 19.27 3.94
C LEU A 353 11.31 18.47 4.61
N GLY A 354 11.32 17.16 4.39
CA GLY A 354 10.27 16.30 4.92
C GLY A 354 8.91 16.44 4.20
N LEU A 355 8.88 16.94 2.95
CA LEU A 355 7.65 16.98 2.16
C LEU A 355 7.03 15.59 2.11
N GLU A 356 5.90 15.45 2.77
CA GLU A 356 5.15 14.21 2.85
C GLU A 356 3.80 14.37 2.15
N GLY A 357 3.27 13.22 1.69
CA GLY A 357 1.98 13.16 1.04
C GLY A 357 2.05 13.29 -0.48
N VAL A 358 1.44 12.29 -1.11
CA VAL A 358 1.40 12.18 -2.57
C VAL A 358 0.74 13.38 -3.24
N HIS A 359 -0.21 14.03 -2.57
CA HIS A 359 -0.94 15.18 -3.13
C HIS A 359 -0.03 16.40 -3.34
N LEU A 360 0.85 16.71 -2.37
CA LEU A 360 1.79 17.83 -2.50
C LEU A 360 2.85 17.53 -3.57
N LYS A 361 3.42 16.33 -3.53
CA LYS A 361 4.39 15.89 -4.53
C LYS A 361 3.81 15.89 -5.94
N TYR A 362 2.61 15.35 -6.12
CA TYR A 362 2.00 15.27 -7.45
C TYR A 362 1.54 16.62 -7.96
N LEU A 363 1.04 17.50 -7.10
CA LEU A 363 0.76 18.89 -7.50
C LEU A 363 2.04 19.57 -7.97
N LEU A 364 3.14 19.44 -7.22
CA LEU A 364 4.41 20.07 -7.56
C LEU A 364 4.98 19.54 -8.88
N GLU A 365 5.05 18.21 -9.03
CA GLU A 365 5.68 17.58 -10.19
C GLU A 365 4.76 17.47 -11.41
N ARG A 366 3.45 17.27 -11.20
CA ARG A 366 2.50 16.88 -12.27
C ARG A 366 1.39 17.92 -12.49
N GLY A 367 1.34 18.95 -11.67
CA GLY A 367 0.30 19.97 -11.70
C GLY A 367 -1.10 19.45 -11.38
N ILE A 368 -2.08 20.32 -11.56
CA ILE A 368 -3.49 20.01 -11.29
C ILE A 368 -3.99 18.89 -12.22
N LEU A 369 -3.62 18.91 -13.51
CA LEU A 369 -4.08 17.89 -14.46
C LEU A 369 -3.52 16.50 -14.11
N GLY A 370 -2.22 16.38 -13.82
CA GLY A 370 -1.63 15.11 -13.46
C GLY A 370 -2.17 14.55 -12.16
N TYR A 371 -2.39 15.40 -11.15
CA TYR A 371 -3.01 14.99 -9.89
C TYR A 371 -4.50 14.62 -10.06
N ALA A 372 -5.25 15.37 -10.87
CA ALA A 372 -6.64 15.01 -11.18
C ALA A 372 -6.75 13.64 -11.88
N MET A 373 -5.87 13.34 -12.85
CA MET A 373 -5.83 12.03 -13.49
C MET A 373 -5.49 10.89 -12.51
N TYR A 374 -4.60 11.15 -11.55
CA TYR A 374 -4.32 10.21 -10.46
C TYR A 374 -5.57 9.93 -9.63
N LEU A 375 -6.32 10.96 -9.23
CA LEU A 375 -7.57 10.80 -8.52
C LEU A 375 -8.63 10.05 -9.35
N ILE A 376 -8.78 10.39 -10.64
CA ILE A 376 -9.71 9.73 -11.57
C ILE A 376 -9.41 8.23 -11.67
N PHE A 377 -8.12 7.84 -11.70
CA PHE A 377 -7.73 6.43 -11.70
C PHE A 377 -8.36 5.69 -10.52
N TYR A 378 -8.20 6.19 -9.29
CA TYR A 378 -8.77 5.54 -8.11
C TYR A 378 -10.30 5.66 -8.03
N LEU A 379 -10.89 6.78 -8.47
CA LEU A 379 -12.34 6.95 -8.51
C LEU A 379 -13.02 5.95 -9.47
N LEU A 380 -12.40 5.62 -10.58
CA LEU A 380 -12.90 4.58 -11.48
C LEU A 380 -12.88 3.20 -10.82
N LEU A 381 -11.81 2.86 -10.11
CA LEU A 381 -11.72 1.61 -9.36
C LEU A 381 -12.75 1.57 -8.21
N ILE A 382 -12.88 2.65 -7.46
CA ILE A 382 -13.89 2.81 -6.40
C ILE A 382 -15.30 2.65 -6.98
N SER A 383 -15.60 3.29 -8.12
CA SER A 383 -16.90 3.20 -8.79
C SER A 383 -17.25 1.76 -9.17
N TYR A 384 -16.27 1.01 -9.71
CA TYR A 384 -16.46 -0.41 -10.02
C TYR A 384 -16.76 -1.22 -8.76
N ILE A 385 -15.94 -1.10 -7.73
CA ILE A 385 -16.09 -1.83 -6.46
C ILE A 385 -17.45 -1.48 -5.81
N TRP A 386 -17.80 -0.19 -5.80
CA TRP A 386 -19.06 0.29 -5.22
C TRP A 386 -20.29 -0.29 -5.91
N ARG A 387 -20.30 -0.40 -7.24
CA ARG A 387 -21.40 -1.02 -7.99
C ARG A 387 -21.60 -2.47 -7.62
N HIS A 388 -20.52 -3.20 -7.31
CA HIS A 388 -20.57 -4.63 -6.97
C HIS A 388 -20.73 -4.90 -5.47
N ARG A 389 -20.85 -3.88 -4.62
CA ARG A 389 -20.93 -4.04 -3.15
C ARG A 389 -22.13 -4.84 -2.64
N LYS A 390 -23.19 -4.98 -3.45
CA LYS A 390 -24.37 -5.76 -3.09
C LYS A 390 -24.26 -7.23 -3.52
N SER A 391 -23.65 -7.50 -4.69
CA SER A 391 -23.48 -8.83 -5.24
C SER A 391 -22.29 -9.60 -4.66
N ASN A 392 -21.18 -8.88 -4.42
CA ASN A 392 -19.90 -9.45 -3.98
C ASN A 392 -19.38 -8.67 -2.77
N ARG A 393 -20.15 -8.74 -1.71
CA ARG A 393 -20.00 -7.86 -0.55
C ARG A 393 -18.62 -7.96 0.10
N GLU A 394 -18.14 -9.17 0.34
CA GLU A 394 -16.90 -9.38 1.10
C GLU A 394 -15.67 -8.96 0.31
N GLU A 395 -15.63 -9.27 -0.99
CA GLU A 395 -14.56 -8.85 -1.89
C GLU A 395 -14.56 -7.33 -2.08
N ALA A 396 -15.75 -6.74 -2.29
CA ALA A 396 -15.90 -5.31 -2.44
C ALA A 396 -15.53 -4.56 -1.15
N ALA A 397 -15.92 -5.10 0.01
CA ALA A 397 -15.56 -4.52 1.29
C ALA A 397 -14.04 -4.61 1.54
N GLY A 398 -13.40 -5.77 1.25
CA GLY A 398 -11.96 -5.92 1.34
C GLY A 398 -11.22 -4.94 0.44
N ALA A 399 -11.64 -4.81 -0.81
CA ALA A 399 -11.07 -3.85 -1.76
C ALA A 399 -11.25 -2.39 -1.33
N MET A 400 -12.44 -2.01 -0.81
CA MET A 400 -12.69 -0.65 -0.30
C MET A 400 -11.86 -0.34 0.93
N CYS A 401 -11.78 -1.26 1.90
CA CYS A 401 -10.92 -1.07 3.08
C CYS A 401 -9.44 -0.93 2.69
N LEU A 402 -9.00 -1.71 1.69
CA LEU A 402 -7.64 -1.60 1.16
C LEU A 402 -7.39 -0.24 0.52
N LEU A 403 -8.34 0.29 -0.26
CA LEU A 403 -8.22 1.62 -0.87
C LEU A 403 -8.24 2.72 0.18
N VAL A 404 -9.08 2.62 1.22
CA VAL A 404 -9.07 3.58 2.33
C VAL A 404 -7.74 3.56 3.05
N LEU A 405 -7.21 2.37 3.38
CA LEU A 405 -5.89 2.21 3.99
C LEU A 405 -4.80 2.86 3.14
N TYR A 406 -4.77 2.53 1.86
CA TYR A 406 -3.74 3.00 0.96
C TYR A 406 -3.82 4.52 0.70
N LEU A 407 -4.99 5.02 0.32
CA LEU A 407 -5.14 6.44 -0.01
C LEU A 407 -4.90 7.34 1.21
N SER A 408 -5.35 6.94 2.40
CA SER A 408 -5.03 7.68 3.63
C SER A 408 -3.54 7.68 3.92
N PHE A 409 -2.86 6.54 3.77
CA PHE A 409 -1.42 6.43 3.96
C PHE A 409 -0.64 7.26 2.94
N ALA A 410 -0.94 7.12 1.65
CA ALA A 410 -0.26 7.82 0.56
C ALA A 410 -0.39 9.34 0.67
N HIS A 411 -1.58 9.86 1.05
CA HIS A 411 -1.80 11.29 1.21
C HIS A 411 -1.17 11.87 2.48
N MET A 412 -0.90 11.06 3.48
CA MET A 412 -0.26 11.50 4.72
C MET A 412 1.26 11.35 4.73
N THR A 413 1.80 10.36 4.01
CA THR A 413 3.23 10.01 4.08
C THR A 413 3.90 9.96 2.72
N GLY A 414 3.38 9.13 1.81
CA GLY A 414 3.96 8.91 0.48
C GLY A 414 3.62 7.53 -0.08
N GLU A 415 4.13 7.20 -1.26
CA GLU A 415 3.69 6.02 -2.00
C GLU A 415 4.73 4.91 -2.15
N LEU A 416 6.02 5.20 -2.09
CA LEU A 416 7.05 4.39 -2.76
C LEU A 416 6.96 2.88 -2.49
N LYS A 417 6.99 2.46 -1.23
CA LYS A 417 7.00 1.03 -0.88
C LYS A 417 5.63 0.42 -0.62
N SER A 418 4.62 1.24 -0.40
CA SER A 418 3.25 0.77 -0.14
C SER A 418 2.47 0.42 -1.41
N VAL A 419 2.83 1.03 -2.55
CA VAL A 419 2.10 0.88 -3.83
C VAL A 419 2.09 -0.54 -4.36
N PRO A 420 3.22 -1.22 -4.62
CA PRO A 420 3.20 -2.51 -5.29
C PRO A 420 2.45 -3.60 -4.53
N PRO A 421 2.63 -3.82 -3.20
CA PRO A 421 1.88 -4.84 -2.47
C PRO A 421 0.39 -4.51 -2.39
N THR A 422 0.04 -3.22 -2.32
CA THR A 422 -1.35 -2.77 -2.32
C THR A 422 -2.02 -3.00 -3.66
N LEU A 423 -1.41 -2.57 -4.76
CA LEU A 423 -1.98 -2.73 -6.09
C LEU A 423 -2.06 -4.19 -6.51
N LEU A 424 -1.08 -5.02 -6.15
CA LEU A 424 -1.18 -6.47 -6.32
C LEU A 424 -2.43 -7.02 -5.64
N THR A 425 -2.59 -6.70 -4.36
CA THR A 425 -3.72 -7.16 -3.54
C THR A 425 -5.05 -6.62 -4.07
N LEU A 426 -5.10 -5.36 -4.48
CA LEU A 426 -6.27 -4.75 -5.11
C LEU A 426 -6.64 -5.46 -6.41
N GLY A 427 -5.67 -5.74 -7.27
CA GLY A 427 -5.88 -6.52 -8.49
C GLY A 427 -6.49 -7.89 -8.18
N MET A 428 -6.00 -8.59 -7.16
CA MET A 428 -6.55 -9.85 -6.70
C MET A 428 -8.03 -9.71 -6.27
N PHE A 429 -8.39 -8.68 -5.50
CA PHE A 429 -9.79 -8.41 -5.14
C PHE A 429 -10.67 -8.10 -6.34
N LEU A 430 -10.20 -7.27 -7.28
CA LEU A 430 -10.95 -6.97 -8.51
C LEU A 430 -11.24 -8.22 -9.34
N ARG A 431 -10.29 -9.17 -9.39
CA ARG A 431 -10.50 -10.46 -10.04
C ARG A 431 -11.57 -11.30 -9.34
N LEU A 432 -11.54 -11.34 -8.03
CA LEU A 432 -12.54 -12.08 -7.25
C LEU A 432 -13.94 -11.47 -7.43
N ILE A 433 -14.05 -10.13 -7.41
CA ILE A 433 -15.32 -9.43 -7.69
C ILE A 433 -15.84 -9.81 -9.09
N GLN A 434 -14.99 -9.80 -10.11
CA GLN A 434 -15.40 -10.18 -11.46
C GLN A 434 -15.88 -11.62 -11.53
N ASN A 435 -15.17 -12.56 -10.93
CA ASN A 435 -15.50 -13.99 -10.98
C ASN A 435 -16.80 -14.33 -10.25
N GLU A 436 -17.04 -13.77 -9.09
CA GLU A 436 -18.26 -13.99 -8.32
C GLU A 436 -19.47 -13.31 -8.97
N SER A 437 -19.30 -12.10 -9.52
CA SER A 437 -20.36 -11.44 -10.31
C SER A 437 -20.79 -12.28 -11.51
N TRP A 438 -19.86 -12.93 -12.19
CA TRP A 438 -20.15 -13.81 -13.32
C TRP A 438 -20.93 -15.05 -12.91
N LYS A 439 -20.58 -15.69 -11.80
CA LYS A 439 -21.32 -16.83 -11.24
C LYS A 439 -22.75 -16.44 -10.86
N TRP A 440 -22.92 -15.26 -10.28
CA TRP A 440 -24.25 -14.74 -9.92
C TRP A 440 -25.12 -14.51 -11.15
N VAL A 441 -24.58 -13.90 -12.22
CA VAL A 441 -25.30 -13.72 -13.49
C VAL A 441 -25.70 -15.06 -14.08
N GLN A 442 -24.79 -16.04 -14.12
CA GLN A 442 -25.11 -17.38 -14.60
C GLN A 442 -26.20 -18.09 -13.76
N TYR A 443 -26.15 -17.90 -12.43
CA TYR A 443 -27.19 -18.45 -11.55
C TYR A 443 -28.54 -17.81 -11.80
N GLN A 444 -28.62 -16.49 -11.95
CA GLN A 444 -29.88 -15.79 -12.28
C GLN A 444 -30.43 -16.23 -13.64
N GLN A 445 -29.59 -16.40 -14.62
CA GLN A 445 -29.98 -16.88 -15.94
C GLN A 445 -30.54 -18.29 -15.87
N LYS A 446 -29.86 -19.20 -15.18
CA LYS A 446 -30.40 -20.58 -14.96
C LYS A 446 -31.72 -20.56 -14.21
N LYS A 447 -31.90 -19.71 -13.21
CA LYS A 447 -33.16 -19.55 -12.48
C LYS A 447 -34.29 -19.04 -13.39
N PHE A 448 -33.98 -18.03 -14.21
CA PHE A 448 -34.93 -17.49 -15.20
C PHE A 448 -35.33 -18.56 -16.21
N ASP A 449 -34.38 -19.28 -16.81
CA ASP A 449 -34.61 -20.35 -17.74
C ASP A 449 -35.44 -21.48 -17.13
N ALA A 450 -35.19 -21.82 -15.86
CA ALA A 450 -35.98 -22.81 -15.14
C ALA A 450 -37.42 -22.35 -14.90
N GLN A 451 -37.64 -21.08 -14.52
CA GLN A 451 -38.98 -20.50 -14.37
C GLN A 451 -39.75 -20.44 -15.70
N PHE A 452 -39.03 -20.09 -16.78
CA PHE A 452 -39.60 -20.05 -18.12
C PHE A 452 -40.06 -21.45 -18.59
N ARG A 453 -39.21 -22.48 -18.40
CA ARG A 453 -39.56 -23.88 -18.71
C ARG A 453 -40.76 -24.39 -17.89
N ASN A 454 -40.85 -24.04 -16.62
CA ASN A 454 -41.96 -24.44 -15.77
C ASN A 454 -43.27 -23.76 -16.19
N ARG A 455 -43.25 -22.50 -16.61
CA ARG A 455 -44.43 -21.82 -17.19
C ARG A 455 -44.88 -22.46 -18.51
N TYR A 456 -43.95 -22.80 -19.38
CA TYR A 456 -44.28 -23.48 -20.64
C TYR A 456 -44.91 -24.86 -20.41
N ARG A 457 -44.44 -25.63 -19.42
CA ARG A 457 -45.02 -26.92 -19.04
C ARG A 457 -46.40 -26.85 -18.40
N GLN A 458 -46.78 -25.68 -17.86
CA GLN A 458 -48.12 -25.45 -17.30
C GLN A 458 -49.13 -24.96 -18.36
N LEU A 459 -48.64 -24.52 -19.52
CA LEU A 459 -49.45 -24.06 -20.63
C LEU A 459 -49.62 -25.09 -21.76
N SER A 460 -48.85 -26.17 -21.73
CA SER A 460 -48.96 -27.37 -22.57
C SER A 460 -49.74 -28.46 -21.85
#